data_1f052d31e3448c28e1aae94463fdeb63
#
_entry.id   1f052d31e3448c28e1aae94463fdeb63
#
_cell.length_a   1.000
_cell.length_b   1.000
_cell.length_c   1.000
_cell.angle_alpha   90.00
_cell.angle_beta   90.00
_cell.angle_gamma   90.00
#
_symmetry.space_group_name_H-M   'P 1'
#
loop_
_entity.id
_entity.type
_entity.pdbx_description
1 polymer ?
#
loop_
_entity_poly.entity_id
_entity_poly.type
_entity_poly.pdbx_seq_one_letter_code
_entity_poly.pdbx_strand_id
1 'polypeptide(L)'
;MPRHLHIRTVLAGAVLAAALVSTACGGNRPVVTGPAVVVLHTTAGDIRLELDGRTPRHRDNFLELAREGFFDSLLFHRVIAGFMIQSGDPDSRRAPSGQPLGLADAGCELPAEIVYPALAHTRGALAAARTPDDVNPERKSSGSQFY
;
A
#
# COMPACT_ATOMS: atom_id res chain seq x y z
N MET A 1 20.36 11.16 -1.92
CA MET A 1 19.31 11.89 -2.66
C MET A 1 17.99 11.15 -2.41
N PRO A 2 16.95 11.80 -1.93
CA PRO A 2 15.65 11.15 -1.69
C PRO A 2 15.06 10.67 -3.03
N ARG A 3 14.54 9.45 -3.05
CA ARG A 3 13.92 8.85 -4.23
C ARG A 3 12.40 9.02 -4.11
N HIS A 4 11.85 9.95 -4.88
CA HIS A 4 10.40 10.20 -4.90
C HIS A 4 9.67 9.09 -5.66
N LEU A 5 8.53 8.67 -5.11
CA LEU A 5 7.64 7.68 -5.68
C LEU A 5 6.43 8.39 -6.31
N HIS A 6 6.16 8.14 -7.58
CA HIS A 6 4.93 8.55 -8.24
C HIS A 6 4.16 7.31 -8.67
N ILE A 7 2.93 7.15 -8.19
CA ILE A 7 2.06 6.04 -8.56
C ILE A 7 1.03 6.52 -9.57
N ARG A 8 1.01 5.93 -10.77
CA ARG A 8 -0.07 6.10 -11.73
C ARG A 8 -0.76 4.77 -11.97
N THR A 9 -2.06 4.74 -11.78
CA THR A 9 -2.88 3.58 -12.05
C THR A 9 -3.37 3.64 -13.50
N VAL A 10 -3.03 2.63 -14.30
CA VAL A 10 -3.64 2.44 -15.62
C VAL A 10 -4.74 1.40 -15.47
N LEU A 11 -5.98 1.85 -15.49
CA LEU A 11 -7.16 0.99 -15.57
C LEU A 11 -7.61 0.92 -17.02
N ALA A 12 -7.51 -0.25 -17.64
CA ALA A 12 -8.23 -0.57 -18.85
C ALA A 12 -9.63 -1.05 -18.44
N GLY A 13 -10.62 -0.17 -18.56
CA GLY A 13 -12.03 -0.50 -18.29
C GLY A 13 -12.82 0.71 -17.82
N ALA A 14 -13.67 1.25 -18.71
CA ALA A 14 -14.49 2.42 -18.41
C ALA A 14 -15.63 2.08 -17.43
N VAL A 15 -15.76 2.82 -16.33
CA VAL A 15 -17.03 3.00 -15.62
C VAL A 15 -17.13 4.42 -15.07
N LEU A 16 -18.30 4.98 -15.30
CA LEU A 16 -18.76 6.34 -15.06
C LEU A 16 -18.79 6.72 -13.59
N ALA A 17 -18.53 7.98 -13.31
CA ALA A 17 -18.38 8.58 -11.98
C ALA A 17 -19.70 8.78 -11.22
N ALA A 18 -19.64 8.63 -9.90
CA ALA A 18 -20.43 9.40 -8.96
C ALA A 18 -19.58 9.65 -7.70
N ALA A 19 -19.34 10.92 -7.42
CA ALA A 19 -18.58 11.34 -6.24
C ALA A 19 -19.45 11.23 -4.99
N LEU A 20 -18.94 10.53 -3.96
CA LEU A 20 -19.35 10.68 -2.57
C LEU A 20 -18.14 10.56 -1.67
N VAL A 21 -17.92 11.58 -0.88
CA VAL A 21 -16.91 11.64 0.18
C VAL A 21 -17.15 10.50 1.15
N SER A 22 -16.20 9.61 1.33
CA SER A 22 -16.27 8.52 2.30
C SER A 22 -14.99 8.40 3.08
N THR A 23 -15.16 8.45 4.37
CA THR A 23 -14.20 8.12 5.43
C THR A 23 -13.44 6.83 5.12
N ALA A 24 -12.14 6.88 5.30
CA ALA A 24 -11.20 5.80 5.08
C ALA A 24 -11.61 4.46 5.73
N CYS A 25 -11.25 3.37 5.07
CA CYS A 25 -11.33 1.98 5.55
C CYS A 25 -12.72 1.39 5.81
N GLY A 26 -13.51 1.08 4.76
CA GLY A 26 -14.68 0.20 4.88
C GLY A 26 -15.99 0.67 4.26
N GLY A 27 -15.97 1.58 3.29
CA GLY A 27 -17.17 1.95 2.53
C GLY A 27 -17.68 0.82 1.63
N ASN A 28 -19.02 0.76 1.43
CA ASN A 28 -19.67 -0.18 0.52
C ASN A 28 -19.29 0.15 -0.94
N ARG A 29 -18.28 -0.56 -1.49
CA ARG A 29 -17.65 -0.29 -2.78
C ARG A 29 -17.80 -1.45 -3.75
N PRO A 30 -17.79 -1.19 -5.05
CA PRO A 30 -17.84 -2.27 -6.03
C PRO A 30 -16.63 -3.19 -5.82
N VAL A 31 -16.89 -4.44 -5.51
CA VAL A 31 -15.87 -5.47 -5.36
C VAL A 31 -15.21 -5.66 -6.72
N VAL A 32 -13.92 -5.34 -6.81
CA VAL A 32 -13.12 -5.69 -7.97
C VAL A 32 -12.96 -7.20 -7.97
N THR A 33 -13.54 -7.88 -8.94
CA THR A 33 -13.38 -9.33 -9.09
C THR A 33 -12.14 -9.62 -9.95
N GLY A 34 -11.18 -10.35 -9.37
CA GLY A 34 -9.97 -10.76 -10.07
C GLY A 34 -8.71 -10.00 -9.63
N PRO A 35 -7.55 -10.36 -10.18
CA PRO A 35 -6.29 -9.68 -9.89
C PRO A 35 -6.30 -8.25 -10.43
N ALA A 36 -5.74 -7.34 -9.66
CA ALA A 36 -5.56 -5.95 -10.06
C ALA A 36 -4.08 -5.64 -10.23
N VAL A 37 -3.74 -4.81 -11.21
CA VAL A 37 -2.36 -4.42 -11.48
C VAL A 37 -2.17 -2.94 -11.17
N VAL A 38 -1.12 -2.63 -10.41
CA VAL A 38 -0.67 -1.27 -10.10
C VAL A 38 0.77 -1.13 -10.57
N VAL A 39 1.12 0.03 -11.11
CA VAL A 39 2.50 0.36 -11.46
C VAL A 39 2.97 1.49 -10.55
N LEU A 40 4.06 1.25 -9.83
CA LEU A 40 4.77 2.25 -9.06
C LEU A 40 5.85 2.89 -9.96
N HIS A 41 5.66 4.13 -10.36
CA HIS A 41 6.69 4.90 -11.07
C HIS A 41 7.67 5.46 -10.05
N THR A 42 8.92 5.02 -10.08
CA THR A 42 9.95 5.48 -9.15
C THR A 42 11.09 6.16 -9.89
N THR A 43 11.90 6.92 -9.17
CA THR A 43 13.13 7.51 -9.74
C THR A 43 14.18 6.48 -10.16
N ALA A 44 14.00 5.21 -9.78
CA ALA A 44 14.88 4.09 -10.16
C ALA A 44 14.26 3.16 -11.21
N GLY A 45 13.07 3.49 -11.73
CA GLY A 45 12.32 2.70 -12.70
C GLY A 45 10.96 2.25 -12.18
N ASP A 46 10.22 1.56 -13.02
CA ASP A 46 8.86 1.10 -12.74
C ASP A 46 8.87 -0.25 -12.00
N ILE A 47 7.98 -0.37 -11.02
CA ILE A 47 7.69 -1.63 -10.33
C ILE A 47 6.24 -2.00 -10.62
N ARG A 48 6.02 -3.12 -11.31
CA ARG A 48 4.69 -3.64 -11.60
C ARG A 48 4.27 -4.59 -10.48
N LEU A 49 3.15 -4.28 -9.84
CA LEU A 49 2.56 -5.05 -8.75
C LEU A 49 1.27 -5.72 -9.22
N GLU A 50 1.08 -6.98 -8.88
CA GLU A 50 -0.18 -7.69 -9.00
C GLU A 50 -0.78 -7.90 -7.62
N LEU A 51 -1.97 -7.37 -7.39
CA LEU A 51 -2.68 -7.47 -6.12
C LEU A 51 -3.59 -8.69 -6.14
N ASP A 52 -3.41 -9.58 -5.18
CA ASP A 52 -4.11 -10.86 -5.12
C ASP A 52 -5.58 -10.69 -4.69
N GLY A 53 -6.49 -11.39 -5.35
CA GLY A 53 -7.93 -11.39 -5.02
C GLY A 53 -8.28 -12.12 -3.73
N ARG A 54 -7.36 -12.91 -3.16
CA ARG A 54 -7.55 -13.65 -1.90
C ARG A 54 -7.38 -12.78 -0.66
N THR A 55 -6.86 -11.55 -0.82
CA THR A 55 -6.77 -10.52 0.23
C THR A 55 -7.57 -9.29 -0.19
N PRO A 56 -8.90 -9.40 -0.32
CA PRO A 56 -9.73 -8.37 -0.94
C PRO A 56 -9.70 -7.03 -0.21
N ARG A 57 -9.63 -7.02 1.11
CA ARG A 57 -9.58 -5.77 1.90
C ARG A 57 -8.29 -5.02 1.66
N HIS A 58 -7.14 -5.70 1.70
CA HIS A 58 -5.84 -5.10 1.41
C HIS A 58 -5.75 -4.64 -0.04
N ARG A 59 -6.21 -5.47 -0.99
CA ARG A 59 -6.24 -5.11 -2.41
C ARG A 59 -7.07 -3.84 -2.65
N ASP A 60 -8.32 -3.83 -2.17
CA ASP A 60 -9.26 -2.76 -2.47
C ASP A 60 -8.84 -1.44 -1.81
N ASN A 61 -8.32 -1.50 -0.57
CA ASN A 61 -7.76 -0.35 0.13
C ASN A 61 -6.52 0.22 -0.61
N PHE A 62 -5.61 -0.65 -1.04
CA PHE A 62 -4.43 -0.20 -1.80
C PHE A 62 -4.83 0.48 -3.11
N LEU A 63 -5.79 -0.10 -3.85
CA LEU A 63 -6.31 0.47 -5.09
C LEU A 63 -6.96 1.83 -4.88
N GLU A 64 -7.68 2.00 -3.78
CA GLU A 64 -8.30 3.27 -3.46
C GLU A 64 -7.28 4.34 -3.16
N LEU A 65 -6.34 4.08 -2.26
CA LEU A 65 -5.27 5.01 -1.96
C LEU A 65 -4.45 5.38 -3.20
N ALA A 66 -4.23 4.39 -4.10
CA ALA A 66 -3.56 4.64 -5.36
C ALA A 66 -4.38 5.56 -6.29
N ARG A 67 -5.72 5.40 -6.37
CA ARG A 67 -6.61 6.27 -7.16
C ARG A 67 -6.69 7.69 -6.62
N GLU A 68 -6.62 7.84 -5.31
CA GLU A 68 -6.62 9.13 -4.62
C GLU A 68 -5.26 9.85 -4.70
N GLY A 69 -4.23 9.21 -5.27
CA GLY A 69 -2.88 9.75 -5.33
C GLY A 69 -2.19 9.79 -3.95
N PHE A 70 -2.69 9.00 -2.99
CA PHE A 70 -2.14 8.98 -1.63
C PHE A 70 -0.66 8.66 -1.62
N PHE A 71 -0.22 7.75 -2.47
CA PHE A 71 1.17 7.31 -2.56
C PHE A 71 2.09 8.24 -3.35
N ASP A 72 1.53 9.27 -4.01
CA ASP A 72 2.34 10.18 -4.83
C ASP A 72 3.37 10.93 -4.00
N SER A 73 4.60 10.95 -4.51
CA SER A 73 5.76 11.63 -3.89
C SER A 73 6.21 11.08 -2.53
N LEU A 74 5.73 9.90 -2.12
CA LEU A 74 6.25 9.23 -0.92
C LEU A 74 7.64 8.66 -1.17
N LEU A 75 8.40 8.50 -0.08
CA LEU A 75 9.72 7.88 -0.10
C LEU A 75 9.63 6.39 0.23
N PHE A 76 10.53 5.60 -0.33
CA PHE A 76 10.94 4.37 0.33
C PHE A 76 11.80 4.77 1.52
N HIS A 77 11.14 4.96 2.66
CA HIS A 77 11.77 5.50 3.87
C HIS A 77 12.62 4.49 4.64
N ARG A 78 12.43 3.20 4.38
CA ARG A 78 13.23 2.13 4.99
C ARG A 78 13.66 1.14 3.92
N VAL A 79 14.98 0.93 3.83
CA VAL A 79 15.60 0.02 2.86
C VAL A 79 16.60 -0.86 3.59
N ILE A 80 16.37 -2.17 3.57
CA ILE A 80 17.30 -3.16 4.15
C ILE A 80 17.77 -4.06 3.01
N ALA A 81 19.07 -4.00 2.71
CA ALA A 81 19.66 -4.81 1.66
C ALA A 81 19.46 -6.31 1.91
N GLY A 82 19.04 -7.02 0.87
CA GLY A 82 18.77 -8.46 0.95
C GLY A 82 17.48 -8.84 1.70
N PHE A 83 16.70 -7.86 2.16
CA PHE A 83 15.45 -8.12 2.86
C PHE A 83 14.26 -7.39 2.23
N MET A 84 14.14 -6.05 2.35
CA MET A 84 12.96 -5.35 1.86
C MET A 84 13.20 -3.86 1.63
N ILE A 85 12.28 -3.22 0.89
CA ILE A 85 12.07 -1.78 0.82
C ILE A 85 10.67 -1.47 1.30
N GLN A 86 10.50 -0.42 2.12
CA GLN A 86 9.22 -0.05 2.74
C GLN A 86 8.84 1.38 2.40
N SER A 87 7.57 1.57 2.07
CA SER A 87 6.96 2.87 1.75
C SER A 87 5.56 2.98 2.40
N GLY A 88 4.82 4.05 2.08
CA GLY A 88 3.44 4.24 2.54
C GLY A 88 3.27 5.15 3.75
N ASP A 89 4.34 5.74 4.27
CA ASP A 89 4.27 6.76 5.32
C ASP A 89 3.98 8.14 4.69
N PRO A 90 2.81 8.77 4.96
CA PRO A 90 2.46 10.07 4.38
C PRO A 90 3.38 11.21 4.80
N ASP A 91 4.01 11.12 5.98
CA ASP A 91 4.95 12.12 6.46
C ASP A 91 6.25 12.14 5.65
N SER A 92 6.50 11.07 4.88
CA SER A 92 7.68 10.99 4.02
C SER A 92 7.63 11.92 2.79
N ARG A 93 6.45 12.44 2.42
CA ARG A 93 6.25 13.24 1.19
C ARG A 93 7.12 14.48 1.13
N ARG A 94 7.35 15.14 2.25
CA ARG A 94 8.15 16.37 2.36
C ARG A 94 9.10 16.34 3.56
N ALA A 95 9.52 15.14 3.94
CA ALA A 95 10.36 14.96 5.12
C ALA A 95 11.72 15.66 4.96
N PRO A 96 12.10 16.53 5.87
CA PRO A 96 13.47 17.04 5.92
C PRO A 96 14.45 15.90 6.26
N SER A 97 15.71 16.11 5.91
CA SER A 97 16.76 15.14 6.23
C SER A 97 16.84 14.90 7.74
N GLY A 98 16.88 13.64 8.15
CA GLY A 98 16.97 13.23 9.55
C GLY A 98 15.63 13.10 10.29
N GLN A 99 14.49 13.41 9.66
CA GLN A 99 13.18 13.16 10.26
C GLN A 99 12.97 11.64 10.42
N PRO A 100 12.57 11.16 11.63
CA PRO A 100 12.12 9.79 11.80
C PRO A 100 10.86 9.52 10.97
N LEU A 101 10.82 8.42 10.25
CA LEU A 101 9.71 8.00 9.40
C LEU A 101 9.29 6.57 9.74
N GLY A 102 8.12 6.16 9.22
CA GLY A 102 7.57 4.82 9.44
C GLY A 102 6.57 4.75 10.59
N LEU A 103 6.17 5.88 11.16
CA LEU A 103 5.21 5.97 12.28
C LEU A 103 3.81 6.38 11.85
N ALA A 104 3.66 7.08 10.71
CA ALA A 104 2.37 7.52 10.20
C ALA A 104 1.80 6.55 9.14
N ASP A 105 0.48 6.51 9.04
CA ASP A 105 -0.23 5.76 8.00
C ASP A 105 -1.48 6.55 7.51
N ALA A 106 -2.36 5.90 6.75
CA ALA A 106 -3.59 6.51 6.25
C ALA A 106 -4.65 6.76 7.34
N GLY A 107 -4.31 6.61 8.62
CA GLY A 107 -5.23 6.81 9.73
C GLY A 107 -6.18 5.64 9.99
N CYS A 108 -5.89 4.47 9.45
CA CYS A 108 -6.69 3.26 9.65
C CYS A 108 -5.84 2.00 9.69
N GLU A 109 -6.39 0.96 10.32
CA GLU A 109 -5.83 -0.39 10.31
C GLU A 109 -6.75 -1.34 9.56
N LEU A 110 -6.17 -2.30 8.87
CA LEU A 110 -6.89 -3.37 8.17
C LEU A 110 -6.85 -4.66 9.00
N PRO A 111 -7.98 -5.36 9.14
CA PRO A 111 -7.98 -6.71 9.71
C PRO A 111 -7.07 -7.64 8.94
N ALA A 112 -6.41 -8.56 9.64
CA ALA A 112 -5.50 -9.52 9.03
C ALA A 112 -6.19 -10.37 7.95
N GLU A 113 -5.53 -10.53 6.79
CA GLU A 113 -5.92 -11.45 5.72
C GLU A 113 -4.70 -12.34 5.40
N ILE A 114 -4.40 -13.29 6.31
CA ILE A 114 -3.23 -14.17 6.20
C ILE A 114 -3.63 -15.47 5.49
N VAL A 115 -3.10 -15.68 4.29
CA VAL A 115 -3.42 -16.84 3.42
C VAL A 115 -2.17 -17.73 3.27
N TYR A 116 -1.67 -18.25 4.39
CA TYR A 116 -0.51 -19.13 4.39
C TYR A 116 -0.92 -20.60 4.06
N PRO A 117 -0.12 -21.36 3.31
CA PRO A 117 1.17 -21.01 2.69
C PRO A 117 1.06 -20.36 1.31
N ALA A 118 -0.14 -20.20 0.76
CA ALA A 118 -0.34 -19.79 -0.63
C ALA A 118 0.13 -18.37 -0.94
N LEU A 119 0.12 -17.48 0.06
CA LEU A 119 0.66 -16.12 -0.01
C LEU A 119 1.78 -15.96 1.03
N ALA A 120 2.87 -16.70 0.85
CA ALA A 120 4.06 -16.54 1.67
C ALA A 120 4.88 -15.34 1.21
N HIS A 121 5.63 -14.71 2.14
CA HIS A 121 6.54 -13.61 1.85
C HIS A 121 7.81 -14.13 1.13
N THR A 122 7.69 -14.36 -0.15
CA THR A 122 8.81 -14.73 -1.02
C THR A 122 9.43 -13.49 -1.65
N ARG A 123 10.58 -13.65 -2.30
CA ARG A 123 11.21 -12.54 -3.04
C ARG A 123 10.24 -11.97 -4.08
N GLY A 124 10.01 -10.66 -4.01
CA GLY A 124 9.09 -9.94 -4.88
C GLY A 124 7.65 -9.90 -4.38
N ALA A 125 7.35 -10.47 -3.20
CA ALA A 125 6.03 -10.31 -2.59
C ALA A 125 5.81 -8.85 -2.14
N LEU A 126 4.61 -8.35 -2.38
CA LEU A 126 4.10 -7.12 -1.76
C LEU A 126 3.34 -7.51 -0.49
N ALA A 127 3.71 -6.94 0.65
CA ALA A 127 3.06 -7.20 1.91
C ALA A 127 2.73 -5.90 2.65
N ALA A 128 1.59 -5.88 3.35
CA ALA A 128 1.24 -4.78 4.24
C ALA A 128 2.13 -4.82 5.50
N ALA A 129 2.60 -3.66 5.94
CA ALA A 129 3.36 -3.54 7.17
C ALA A 129 2.44 -3.65 8.39
N ARG A 130 2.97 -4.18 9.49
CA ARG A 130 2.28 -4.25 10.78
C ARG A 130 3.27 -4.22 11.94
N THR A 131 2.79 -3.89 13.12
CA THR A 131 3.55 -4.02 14.35
C THR A 131 3.63 -5.48 14.82
N PRO A 132 4.62 -5.84 15.68
CA PRO A 132 4.79 -7.20 16.21
C PRO A 132 3.59 -7.71 17.01
N ASP A 133 3.47 -9.03 17.14
CA ASP A 133 2.31 -9.71 17.77
C ASP A 133 2.12 -9.37 19.26
N ASP A 134 3.17 -9.00 19.98
CA ASP A 134 3.13 -8.61 21.40
C ASP A 134 2.37 -7.29 21.63
N VAL A 135 2.40 -6.36 20.66
CA VAL A 135 1.66 -5.09 20.71
C VAL A 135 0.42 -5.09 19.81
N ASN A 136 0.31 -6.06 18.91
CA ASN A 136 -0.79 -6.20 17.95
C ASN A 136 -1.22 -7.67 17.83
N PRO A 137 -1.86 -8.22 18.86
CA PRO A 137 -2.27 -9.63 18.86
C PRO A 137 -3.31 -9.97 17.79
N GLU A 138 -4.08 -8.99 17.32
CA GLU A 138 -5.03 -9.14 16.21
C GLU A 138 -4.35 -9.15 14.83
N ARG A 139 -3.04 -8.89 14.78
CA ARG A 139 -2.24 -8.85 13.56
C ARG A 139 -2.77 -7.90 12.48
N LYS A 140 -3.44 -6.82 12.90
CA LYS A 140 -3.90 -5.78 11.98
C LYS A 140 -2.72 -5.18 11.22
N SER A 141 -2.97 -4.83 9.98
CA SER A 141 -1.99 -4.17 9.12
C SER A 141 -2.21 -2.67 9.09
N SER A 142 -1.15 -1.91 8.86
CA SER A 142 -1.25 -0.49 8.50
C SER A 142 -2.13 -0.33 7.26
N GLY A 143 -2.93 0.73 7.23
CA GLY A 143 -3.77 1.06 6.09
C GLY A 143 -2.99 1.52 4.86
N SER A 144 -1.75 1.98 5.01
CA SER A 144 -0.98 2.50 3.87
C SER A 144 0.45 2.00 3.77
N GLN A 145 1.09 1.57 4.86
CA GLN A 145 2.49 1.14 4.79
C GLN A 145 2.59 -0.28 4.23
N PHE A 146 3.54 -0.47 3.30
CA PHE A 146 3.82 -1.73 2.62
C PHE A 146 5.33 -1.91 2.39
N TYR A 147 5.73 -3.16 2.18
CA TYR A 147 7.10 -3.53 1.81
C TYR A 147 7.12 -4.66 0.78
#